data_88ffb5ed9359b03b3b4edc3cff89d3d4
#
_entry.id   88ffb5ed9359b03b3b4edc3cff89d3d4
#
_cell.length_a   1.000
_cell.length_b   1.000
_cell.length_c   1.000
_cell.angle_alpha   90.00
_cell.angle_beta   90.00
_cell.angle_gamma   90.00
#
_symmetry.space_group_name_H-M   'P 1'
#
loop_
_entity.id
_entity.type
_entity.pdbx_description
1 polymer ?
#
loop_
_entity_poly.entity_id
_entity_poly.type
_entity_poly.pdbx_seq_one_letter_code
_entity_poly.pdbx_strand_id
1 'polypeptide(L)'
;WVDGVQKRRKLMDLKEYFDNTNGIGVLSTADSDGKVDAAIYARPHFTDEGTLAFIMRDRLTHHNLQSNPHALFLFKEDGPGYKGKRLFLTKVREEQDTELLESLRRRQYINEKDEAKFLVFFQLDKELPLIGGGKK
;
A
#
# COMPACT_ATOMS: atom_id res chain seq x y z
N TRP A 1 -4.97 11.45 18.64
CA TRP A 1 -4.23 11.42 17.41
C TRP A 1 -2.79 11.89 17.54
N VAL A 2 -1.90 11.29 16.82
CA VAL A 2 -0.50 11.67 16.87
C VAL A 2 -0.26 12.96 16.08
N ASP A 3 0.68 13.78 16.53
CA ASP A 3 1.04 14.99 15.83
C ASP A 3 1.91 14.67 14.59
N GLY A 4 2.27 15.69 13.82
CA GLY A 4 3.01 15.49 12.59
C GLY A 4 4.38 14.87 12.79
N VAL A 5 5.03 15.15 13.92
CA VAL A 5 6.35 14.59 14.22
C VAL A 5 6.23 13.09 14.50
N GLN A 6 5.26 12.69 15.31
CA GLN A 6 5.05 11.28 15.64
C GLN A 6 4.62 10.48 14.41
N LYS A 7 3.75 11.06 13.59
CA LYS A 7 3.32 10.41 12.36
C LYS A 7 4.50 10.18 11.42
N ARG A 8 5.36 11.19 11.26
CA ARG A 8 6.52 11.10 10.39
C ARG A 8 7.48 10.03 10.88
N ARG A 9 7.69 9.96 12.20
CA ARG A 9 8.56 8.93 12.80
C ARG A 9 8.01 7.54 12.52
N LYS A 10 6.71 7.35 12.68
CA LYS A 10 6.09 6.06 12.43
C LYS A 10 6.26 5.62 10.98
N LEU A 11 6.12 6.55 10.04
CA LEU A 11 6.31 6.23 8.62
C LEU A 11 7.77 5.91 8.32
N MET A 12 8.72 6.59 8.95
CA MET A 12 10.13 6.28 8.80
C MET A 12 10.46 4.90 9.35
N ASP A 13 9.87 4.55 10.49
CA ASP A 13 10.06 3.23 11.09
C ASP A 13 9.50 2.14 10.19
N LEU A 14 8.35 2.37 9.56
CA LEU A 14 7.76 1.42 8.63
C LEU A 14 8.61 1.29 7.37
N LYS A 15 9.12 2.40 6.86
CA LYS A 15 9.99 2.36 5.69
C LYS A 15 11.22 1.49 5.98
N GLU A 16 11.85 1.70 7.13
CA GLU A 16 12.99 0.90 7.54
C GLU A 16 12.61 -0.57 7.68
N TYR A 17 11.45 -0.83 8.28
CA TYR A 17 10.96 -2.20 8.42
C TYR A 17 10.85 -2.89 7.05
N PHE A 18 10.19 -2.26 6.09
CA PHE A 18 10.01 -2.85 4.77
C PHE A 18 11.30 -2.93 3.97
N ASP A 19 12.22 -1.99 4.17
CA ASP A 19 13.52 -2.03 3.49
C ASP A 19 14.36 -3.22 3.96
N ASN A 20 14.13 -3.69 5.17
CA ASN A 20 14.94 -4.74 5.78
C ASN A 20 14.20 -6.07 5.95
N THR A 21 13.00 -6.20 5.43
CA THR A 21 12.17 -7.38 5.66
C THR A 21 11.59 -7.86 4.34
N ASN A 22 11.78 -9.14 4.05
CA ASN A 22 11.18 -9.76 2.88
C ASN A 22 9.89 -10.47 3.28
N GLY A 23 8.95 -10.50 2.36
CA GLY A 23 7.68 -11.15 2.64
C GLY A 23 6.73 -10.98 1.48
N ILE A 24 5.49 -11.37 1.70
CA ILE A 24 4.44 -11.27 0.71
C ILE A 24 3.38 -10.28 1.18
N GLY A 25 2.95 -9.41 0.28
CA GLY A 25 1.94 -8.41 0.57
C GLY A 25 0.66 -8.65 -0.20
N VAL A 26 -0.45 -8.38 0.45
CA VAL A 26 -1.78 -8.48 -0.15
C VAL A 26 -2.51 -7.17 0.12
N LEU A 27 -2.94 -6.53 -0.96
CA LEU A 27 -3.72 -5.30 -0.86
C LEU A 27 -5.19 -5.65 -1.08
N SER A 28 -6.01 -5.37 -0.09
CA SER A 28 -7.44 -5.66 -0.13
C SER A 28 -8.20 -4.37 -0.28
N THR A 29 -9.18 -4.38 -1.17
CA THR A 29 -10.04 -3.23 -1.47
C THR A 29 -11.47 -3.70 -1.59
N ALA A 30 -12.39 -2.76 -1.68
CA ALA A 30 -13.81 -3.07 -1.90
C ALA A 30 -14.42 -1.99 -2.78
N ASP A 31 -15.48 -2.34 -3.48
CA ASP A 31 -16.23 -1.34 -4.25
C ASP A 31 -17.27 -0.65 -3.35
N SER A 32 -18.10 0.21 -3.94
CA SER A 32 -19.11 0.95 -3.18
C SER A 32 -20.22 0.06 -2.64
N ASP A 33 -20.38 -1.13 -3.18
CA ASP A 33 -21.37 -2.10 -2.69
C ASP A 33 -20.77 -3.03 -1.64
N GLY A 34 -19.50 -2.86 -1.29
CA GLY A 34 -18.84 -3.69 -0.30
C GLY A 34 -18.31 -5.00 -0.84
N LYS A 35 -18.27 -5.18 -2.16
CA LYS A 35 -17.67 -6.38 -2.74
C LYS A 35 -16.16 -6.27 -2.66
N VAL A 36 -15.53 -7.29 -2.11
CA VAL A 36 -14.10 -7.24 -1.76
C VAL A 36 -13.25 -7.95 -2.78
N ASP A 37 -11.99 -7.50 -2.85
CA ASP A 37 -10.96 -8.09 -3.67
C ASP A 37 -9.65 -8.07 -2.90
N ALA A 38 -8.79 -9.04 -3.16
CA ALA A 38 -7.46 -9.10 -2.57
C ALA A 38 -6.47 -9.48 -3.65
N ALA A 39 -5.39 -8.70 -3.76
CA ALA A 39 -4.40 -8.91 -4.80
C ALA A 39 -3.00 -8.79 -4.22
N ILE A 40 -2.07 -9.56 -4.79
CA ILE A 40 -0.66 -9.51 -4.37
C ILE A 40 -0.06 -8.18 -4.82
N TYR A 41 0.59 -7.49 -3.90
CA TYR A 41 1.30 -6.24 -4.17
C TYR A 41 2.65 -6.26 -3.49
N ALA A 42 3.62 -5.61 -4.11
CA ALA A 42 4.90 -5.36 -3.48
C ALA A 42 4.73 -4.35 -2.35
N ARG A 43 5.73 -4.27 -1.49
CA ARG A 43 5.70 -3.31 -0.39
C ARG A 43 5.50 -1.89 -0.90
N PRO A 44 4.90 -1.01 -0.08
CA PRO A 44 4.64 0.36 -0.51
C PRO A 44 5.92 1.18 -0.63
N HIS A 45 5.82 2.26 -1.37
CA HIS A 45 6.83 3.31 -1.41
C HIS A 45 6.43 4.38 -0.40
N PHE A 46 7.41 4.95 0.29
CA PHE A 46 7.14 6.01 1.26
C PHE A 46 7.54 7.34 0.64
N THR A 47 6.65 8.31 0.68
CA THR A 47 6.85 9.60 0.03
C THR A 47 7.26 10.67 1.03
N ASP A 48 7.79 11.79 0.50
CA ASP A 48 8.15 12.92 1.35
C ASP A 48 6.95 13.66 1.90
N GLU A 49 5.76 13.37 1.37
CA GLU A 49 4.52 14.01 1.79
C GLU A 49 3.89 13.34 3.02
N GLY A 50 4.51 12.28 3.52
CA GLY A 50 3.95 11.55 4.66
C GLY A 50 2.87 10.56 4.25
N THR A 51 2.93 10.06 3.02
CA THR A 51 1.99 9.07 2.51
C THR A 51 2.74 7.80 2.07
N LEU A 52 1.97 6.75 1.84
CA LEU A 52 2.46 5.53 1.22
C LEU A 52 1.90 5.47 -0.19
N ALA A 53 2.68 4.93 -1.13
CA ALA A 53 2.22 4.85 -2.51
C ALA A 53 2.41 3.46 -3.07
N PHE A 54 1.45 3.04 -3.89
CA PHE A 54 1.51 1.78 -4.63
C PHE A 54 1.38 2.08 -6.11
N ILE A 55 2.13 1.33 -6.92
CA ILE A 55 1.98 1.39 -8.37
C ILE A 55 0.92 0.39 -8.77
N MET A 56 -0.10 0.83 -9.47
CA MET A 56 -1.23 -0.01 -9.89
C MET A 56 -1.46 0.07 -11.37
N ARG A 57 -1.85 -1.05 -11.95
CA ARG A 57 -2.37 -1.08 -13.31
C ARG A 57 -3.87 -0.82 -13.27
N ASP A 58 -4.45 -0.58 -14.42
CA ASP A 58 -5.90 -0.30 -14.52
C ASP A 58 -6.68 -1.62 -14.44
N ARG A 59 -6.77 -2.14 -13.22
CA ARG A 59 -7.43 -3.42 -12.95
C ARG A 59 -8.36 -3.27 -11.75
N LEU A 60 -8.87 -4.39 -11.24
CA LEU A 60 -9.93 -4.38 -10.24
C LEU A 60 -9.56 -3.59 -8.99
N THR A 61 -8.32 -3.73 -8.49
CA THR A 61 -7.90 -2.97 -7.30
C THR A 61 -8.05 -1.47 -7.53
N HIS A 62 -7.55 -0.98 -8.65
CA HIS A 62 -7.65 0.43 -9.00
C HIS A 62 -9.11 0.85 -9.19
N HIS A 63 -9.88 0.01 -9.84
CA HIS A 63 -11.30 0.28 -10.06
C HIS A 63 -12.06 0.44 -8.73
N ASN A 64 -11.81 -0.46 -7.78
CA ASN A 64 -12.46 -0.39 -6.48
C ASN A 64 -12.16 0.93 -5.76
N LEU A 65 -10.91 1.40 -5.89
CA LEU A 65 -10.48 2.63 -5.22
C LEU A 65 -11.07 3.89 -5.81
N GLN A 66 -11.71 3.81 -6.97
CA GLN A 66 -12.43 4.96 -7.53
C GLN A 66 -13.73 5.22 -6.78
N SER A 67 -14.34 4.19 -6.21
CA SER A 67 -15.62 4.34 -5.50
C SER A 67 -15.51 4.15 -3.99
N ASN A 68 -14.41 3.57 -3.50
CA ASN A 68 -14.21 3.35 -2.07
C ASN A 68 -12.73 3.54 -1.74
N PRO A 69 -12.38 4.57 -0.94
CA PRO A 69 -10.98 4.91 -0.72
C PRO A 69 -10.28 4.02 0.31
N HIS A 70 -10.98 3.11 0.94
CA HIS A 70 -10.39 2.30 2.03
C HIS A 70 -9.70 1.07 1.49
N ALA A 71 -8.54 0.76 2.07
CA ALA A 71 -7.76 -0.40 1.70
C ALA A 71 -7.04 -0.97 2.91
N LEU A 72 -6.64 -2.22 2.81
CA LEU A 72 -5.85 -2.89 3.84
C LEU A 72 -4.66 -3.57 3.18
N PHE A 73 -3.46 -3.25 3.64
CA PHE A 73 -2.26 -3.94 3.19
C PHE A 73 -1.82 -4.93 4.26
N LEU A 74 -1.94 -6.21 3.96
CA LEU A 74 -1.50 -7.29 4.84
C LEU A 74 -0.16 -7.77 4.36
N PHE A 75 0.84 -7.77 5.25
CA PHE A 75 2.19 -8.19 4.90
C PHE A 75 2.64 -9.30 5.84
N LYS A 76 2.98 -10.46 5.26
CA LYS A 76 3.51 -11.58 6.03
C LYS A 76 4.98 -11.74 5.72
N GLU A 77 5.81 -11.71 6.77
CA GLU A 77 7.25 -11.91 6.63
C GLU A 77 7.55 -13.33 6.18
N ASP A 78 8.62 -13.47 5.39
CA ASP A 78 9.11 -14.79 5.00
C ASP A 78 9.59 -15.55 6.23
N GLY A 79 9.55 -16.88 6.13
CA GLY A 79 10.03 -17.75 7.19
C GLY A 79 8.90 -18.36 7.99
N PRO A 80 9.24 -19.11 9.04
CA PRO A 80 8.23 -19.79 9.85
C PRO A 80 7.45 -18.80 10.71
N GLY A 81 6.24 -19.20 11.09
CA GLY A 81 5.40 -18.40 11.96
C GLY A 81 4.58 -17.37 11.22
N TYR A 82 3.95 -16.50 11.99
CA TYR A 82 3.00 -15.52 11.47
C TYR A 82 3.38 -14.12 11.93
N LYS A 83 4.55 -13.68 11.49
CA LYS A 83 5.02 -12.32 11.77
C LYS A 83 4.68 -11.42 10.59
N GLY A 84 4.32 -10.20 10.88
CA GLY A 84 3.99 -9.24 9.85
C GLY A 84 3.14 -8.11 10.37
N LYS A 85 2.49 -7.41 9.44
CA LYS A 85 1.72 -6.22 9.78
C LYS A 85 0.47 -6.12 8.93
N ARG A 86 -0.51 -5.40 9.47
CA ARG A 86 -1.70 -4.99 8.72
C ARG A 86 -1.75 -3.47 8.76
N LEU A 87 -1.74 -2.86 7.60
CA LEU A 87 -1.80 -1.41 7.49
C LEU A 87 -3.17 -1.01 6.96
N PHE A 88 -3.90 -0.23 7.73
CA PHE A 88 -5.21 0.29 7.34
C PHE A 88 -4.98 1.63 6.66
N LEU A 89 -5.47 1.76 5.44
CA LEU A 89 -5.11 2.85 4.54
C LEU A 89 -6.35 3.54 3.99
N THR A 90 -6.23 4.83 3.72
CA THR A 90 -7.25 5.59 3.00
C THR A 90 -6.59 6.30 1.84
N LYS A 91 -7.11 6.10 0.64
CA LYS A 91 -6.60 6.76 -0.57
C LYS A 91 -6.81 8.26 -0.45
N VAL A 92 -5.77 9.03 -0.78
CA VAL A 92 -5.85 10.50 -0.76
C VAL A 92 -5.75 11.13 -2.15
N ARG A 93 -5.02 10.51 -3.08
CA ARG A 93 -4.93 10.98 -4.46
C ARG A 93 -4.24 9.95 -5.33
N GLU A 94 -4.20 10.21 -6.63
CA GLU A 94 -3.45 9.38 -7.55
C GLU A 94 -2.88 10.21 -8.70
N GLU A 95 -1.83 9.68 -9.33
CA GLU A 95 -1.21 10.26 -10.52
C GLU A 95 -1.08 9.16 -11.57
N GLN A 96 -1.11 9.56 -12.83
CA GLN A 96 -1.02 8.61 -13.93
C GLN A 96 0.21 8.93 -14.79
N ASP A 97 1.04 7.90 -15.03
CA ASP A 97 2.18 7.96 -15.97
C ASP A 97 3.08 9.18 -15.77
N THR A 98 3.41 9.47 -14.50
CA THR A 98 4.27 10.61 -14.14
C THR A 98 5.73 10.22 -14.05
N GLU A 99 6.60 11.23 -13.98
CA GLU A 99 8.02 10.99 -13.73
C GLU A 99 8.24 10.31 -12.39
N LEU A 100 7.46 10.69 -11.38
CA LEU A 100 7.58 10.07 -10.07
C LEU A 100 7.27 8.58 -10.15
N LEU A 101 6.20 8.21 -10.87
CA LEU A 101 5.85 6.81 -11.07
C LEU A 101 7.00 6.06 -11.73
N GLU A 102 7.59 6.64 -12.79
CA GLU A 102 8.68 5.99 -13.48
C GLU A 102 9.91 5.83 -12.58
N SER A 103 10.19 6.82 -11.75
CA SER A 103 11.36 6.76 -10.86
C SER A 103 11.20 5.71 -9.76
N LEU A 104 9.97 5.36 -9.40
CA LEU A 104 9.71 4.39 -8.34
C LEU A 104 9.57 2.95 -8.84
N ARG A 105 9.57 2.74 -10.14
CA ARG A 105 9.45 1.39 -10.68
C ARG A 105 10.70 0.60 -10.34
N ARG A 106 10.51 -0.53 -9.67
CA ARG A 106 11.61 -1.40 -9.26
C ARG A 106 12.06 -2.34 -10.36
N ARG A 107 11.19 -2.58 -11.34
CA ARG A 107 11.45 -3.53 -12.41
C ARG A 107 10.65 -3.16 -13.64
N GLN A 108 11.27 -3.34 -14.81
CA GLN A 108 10.60 -3.08 -16.07
C GLN A 108 10.45 -4.36 -16.87
N TYR A 109 9.30 -4.51 -17.50
CA TYR A 109 9.03 -5.58 -18.43
C TYR A 109 8.54 -4.96 -19.73
N ILE A 110 8.98 -5.52 -20.85
CA ILE A 110 8.69 -4.96 -22.16
C ILE A 110 7.19 -4.86 -22.40
N ASN A 111 6.45 -5.90 -22.05
CA ASN A 111 5.02 -5.95 -22.32
C ASN A 111 4.17 -5.13 -21.35
N GLU A 112 4.76 -4.45 -20.42
CA GLU A 112 4.04 -3.58 -19.52
C GLU A 112 3.87 -2.17 -20.07
N LYS A 113 4.55 -1.86 -21.17
CA LYS A 113 4.58 -0.50 -21.70
C LYS A 113 3.21 0.04 -22.10
N ASP A 114 2.34 -0.85 -22.58
CA ASP A 114 1.07 -0.42 -23.16
C ASP A 114 -0.05 -0.34 -22.14
N GLU A 115 0.18 -0.75 -20.90
CA GLU A 115 -0.84 -0.65 -19.87
C GLU A 115 -0.72 0.69 -19.13
N ALA A 116 -1.86 1.32 -18.90
CA ALA A 116 -1.91 2.50 -18.07
C ALA A 116 -1.47 2.13 -16.65
N LYS A 117 -0.67 2.99 -16.03
CA LYS A 117 -0.20 2.79 -14.68
C LYS A 117 -0.52 4.00 -13.85
N PHE A 118 -0.86 3.74 -12.61
CA PHE A 118 -1.24 4.78 -11.66
C PHE A 118 -0.35 4.69 -10.43
N LEU A 119 0.04 5.84 -9.92
CA LEU A 119 0.68 5.92 -8.61
C LEU A 119 -0.39 6.39 -7.64
N VAL A 120 -0.78 5.52 -6.72
CA VAL A 120 -1.91 5.76 -5.83
C VAL A 120 -1.39 6.00 -4.42
N PHE A 121 -1.78 7.13 -3.83
CA PHE A 121 -1.25 7.59 -2.54
C PHE A 121 -2.27 7.37 -1.44
N PHE A 122 -1.78 6.87 -0.31
CA PHE A 122 -2.61 6.55 0.85
C PHE A 122 -2.07 7.21 2.10
N GLN A 123 -2.97 7.60 2.99
CA GLN A 123 -2.58 7.91 4.35
C GLN A 123 -2.68 6.64 5.19
N LEU A 124 -1.79 6.52 6.17
CA LEU A 124 -1.83 5.43 7.13
C LEU A 124 -2.79 5.79 8.25
N ASP A 125 -3.84 5.00 8.42
CA ASP A 125 -4.83 5.24 9.46
C ASP A 125 -4.49 4.50 10.75
N LYS A 126 -3.99 3.26 10.60
CA LYS A 126 -3.76 2.39 11.75
C LYS A 126 -2.86 1.24 11.34
N GLU A 127 -2.06 0.76 12.29
CA GLU A 127 -1.24 -0.43 12.11
C GLU A 127 -1.62 -1.46 13.16
N LEU A 128 -1.77 -2.71 12.74
CA LEU A 128 -1.96 -3.84 13.66
C LEU A 128 -0.94 -4.91 13.35
N PRO A 129 -0.62 -5.79 14.31
CA PRO A 129 0.20 -6.96 14.00
C PRO A 129 -0.56 -7.87 13.03
N LEU A 130 0.17 -8.83 12.44
CA LEU A 130 -0.43 -9.73 11.47
C LEU A 130 -1.62 -10.50 12.06
N ILE A 131 -1.51 -10.91 13.32
CA ILE A 131 -2.54 -11.66 14.00
C ILE A 131 -2.92 -10.94 15.29
N GLY A 132 -4.24 -10.81 15.53
CA GLY A 132 -4.74 -10.21 16.74
C GLY A 132 -4.54 -8.70 16.77
N GLY A 133 -4.29 -8.17 17.97
CA GLY A 133 -3.88 -6.78 18.13
C GLY A 133 -4.96 -5.77 18.35
N GLY A 134 -6.22 -6.14 18.39
CA GLY A 134 -7.24 -5.15 18.68
C GLY A 134 -8.62 -5.64 18.37
N LYS A 135 -9.59 -4.99 19.00
CA LYS A 135 -11.00 -5.33 18.78
C LYS A 135 -11.67 -4.38 17.80
N LYS A 136 -11.00 -3.28 17.50
CA LYS A 136 -11.57 -2.24 16.65
C LYS A 136 -10.51 -1.64 15.75
#